data_1a7f8408206911afa71f966dc749f4e9
#
_entry.id   1a7f8408206911afa71f966dc749f4e9
#
_cell.length_a   1.000
_cell.length_b   1.000
_cell.length_c   1.000
_cell.angle_alpha   90.00
_cell.angle_beta   90.00
_cell.angle_gamma   90.00
#
_symmetry.space_group_name_H-M   'P 1'
#
loop_
_entity.id
_entity.type
_entity.pdbx_description
1 polymer ?
#
loop_
_entity_poly.entity_id
_entity_poly.type
_entity_poly.pdbx_seq_one_letter_code
_entity_poly.pdbx_strand_id
1 'polypeptide(L)'
;MDAGLSRVTEPSGDIMRWLVLLTAYFLLILFVIGVFDLLLGLFELLSTGQFTDPVAVVELLNTVLLLLIIVEVHRTLIAYARKEPLIRIVIGAAIIAVAREIISFRIRGFETPTGALIAAASFALLLVVLILAYLGVYRVNPDITETD
;
A
#
# COMPACT_ATOMS: atom_id res chain seq x y z
N MET A 1 41.91 -8.68 6.41
CA MET A 1 40.98 -9.72 5.90
C MET A 1 39.67 -9.12 5.40
N ASP A 2 39.52 -7.78 5.46
CA ASP A 2 38.25 -7.06 5.16
C ASP A 2 38.12 -6.51 3.74
N ALA A 3 39.19 -6.55 2.93
CA ALA A 3 39.17 -6.05 1.55
C ALA A 3 38.49 -6.99 0.53
N GLY A 4 38.18 -8.22 0.93
CA GLY A 4 37.53 -9.23 0.07
C GLY A 4 35.99 -9.15 0.08
N LEU A 5 35.40 -8.74 1.20
CA LEU A 5 33.95 -8.69 1.38
C LEU A 5 33.33 -7.45 0.72
N SER A 6 34.06 -6.33 0.65
CA SER A 6 33.58 -5.10 0.00
C SER A 6 33.41 -5.22 -1.52
N ARG A 7 34.20 -6.10 -2.18
CA ARG A 7 34.10 -6.32 -3.63
C ARG A 7 32.93 -7.18 -4.06
N VAL A 8 32.34 -7.96 -3.16
CA VAL A 8 31.22 -8.85 -3.47
C VAL A 8 29.87 -8.18 -3.22
N THR A 9 29.85 -7.15 -2.37
CA THR A 9 28.61 -6.45 -1.99
C THR A 9 28.22 -5.32 -2.96
N GLU A 10 29.16 -4.71 -3.67
CA GLU A 10 28.88 -3.64 -4.63
C GLU A 10 28.03 -4.07 -5.83
N PRO A 11 28.35 -5.20 -6.54
CA PRO A 11 27.54 -5.59 -7.70
C PRO A 11 26.13 -6.08 -7.33
N SER A 12 25.93 -6.62 -6.12
CA SER A 12 24.61 -7.07 -5.68
C SER A 12 23.66 -5.90 -5.40
N GLY A 13 24.17 -4.77 -4.91
CA GLY A 13 23.40 -3.56 -4.67
C GLY A 13 22.87 -2.92 -5.96
N ASP A 14 23.69 -2.89 -7.01
CA ASP A 14 23.30 -2.35 -8.31
C ASP A 14 22.27 -3.23 -9.01
N ILE A 15 22.45 -4.54 -8.97
CA ILE A 15 21.47 -5.49 -9.54
C ILE A 15 20.12 -5.35 -8.81
N MET A 16 20.12 -5.28 -7.48
CA MET A 16 18.91 -5.11 -6.70
C MET A 16 18.19 -3.80 -7.07
N ARG A 17 18.93 -2.70 -7.22
CA ARG A 17 18.38 -1.41 -7.64
C ARG A 17 17.72 -1.48 -9.02
N TRP A 18 18.35 -2.16 -9.98
CA TRP A 18 17.79 -2.37 -11.31
C TRP A 18 16.51 -3.22 -11.28
N LEU A 19 16.49 -4.29 -10.48
CA LEU A 19 15.29 -5.12 -10.30
C LEU A 19 14.14 -4.34 -9.66
N VAL A 20 14.44 -3.51 -8.67
CA VAL A 20 13.43 -2.64 -8.03
C VAL A 20 12.86 -1.63 -9.03
N LEU A 21 13.71 -0.99 -9.83
CA LEU A 21 13.26 -0.06 -10.88
C LEU A 21 12.42 -0.77 -11.94
N LEU A 22 12.84 -1.95 -12.39
CA LEU A 22 12.05 -2.75 -13.33
C LEU A 22 10.68 -3.11 -12.77
N THR A 23 10.61 -3.53 -11.50
CA THR A 23 9.35 -3.81 -10.82
C THR A 23 8.48 -2.56 -10.71
N ALA A 24 9.06 -1.41 -10.40
CA ALA A 24 8.35 -0.14 -10.35
C ALA A 24 7.73 0.24 -11.70
N TYR A 25 8.46 0.04 -12.80
CA TYR A 25 7.92 0.23 -14.16
C TYR A 25 6.78 -0.73 -14.49
N PHE A 26 6.92 -1.99 -14.10
CA PHE A 26 5.86 -2.98 -14.28
C PHE A 26 4.57 -2.59 -13.54
N LEU A 27 4.72 -2.12 -12.28
CA LEU A 27 3.59 -1.63 -11.50
C LEU A 27 2.92 -0.40 -12.15
N LEU A 28 3.70 0.48 -12.78
CA LEU A 28 3.14 1.62 -13.49
C LEU A 28 2.27 1.19 -14.68
N ILE A 29 2.71 0.20 -15.44
CA ILE A 29 1.93 -0.38 -16.54
C ILE A 29 0.63 -1.01 -15.99
N LEU A 30 0.74 -1.79 -14.90
CA LEU A 30 -0.41 -2.42 -14.26
C LEU A 30 -1.40 -1.38 -13.73
N PHE A 31 -0.90 -0.26 -13.20
CA PHE A 31 -1.73 0.87 -12.77
C PHE A 31 -2.52 1.47 -13.92
N VAL A 32 -1.87 1.73 -15.06
CA VAL A 32 -2.53 2.29 -16.25
C VAL A 32 -3.63 1.34 -16.76
N ILE A 33 -3.35 0.03 -16.81
CA ILE A 33 -4.34 -0.97 -17.20
C ILE A 33 -5.53 -0.96 -16.22
N GLY A 34 -5.26 -0.91 -14.91
CA GLY A 34 -6.32 -0.87 -13.90
C GLY A 34 -7.14 0.41 -13.92
N VAL A 35 -6.55 1.57 -14.26
CA VAL A 35 -7.30 2.81 -14.48
C VAL A 35 -8.23 2.68 -15.70
N PHE A 36 -7.78 2.01 -16.76
CA PHE A 36 -8.60 1.77 -17.93
C PHE A 36 -9.78 0.85 -17.62
N ASP A 37 -9.54 -0.22 -16.86
CA ASP A 37 -10.57 -1.13 -16.38
C ASP A 37 -11.60 -0.42 -15.48
N LEU A 38 -11.12 0.46 -14.59
CA LEU A 38 -11.97 1.30 -13.75
C LEU A 38 -12.88 2.22 -14.58
N LEU A 39 -12.34 2.85 -15.62
CA LEU A 39 -13.11 3.74 -16.50
C LEU A 39 -14.17 2.96 -17.28
N LEU A 40 -13.85 1.77 -17.78
CA LEU A 40 -14.81 0.91 -18.46
C LEU A 40 -15.92 0.45 -17.50
N GLY A 41 -15.58 0.02 -16.30
CA GLY A 41 -16.54 -0.37 -15.27
C GLY A 41 -17.46 0.80 -14.86
N LEU A 42 -16.90 2.00 -14.73
CA LEU A 42 -17.70 3.20 -14.45
C LEU A 42 -18.66 3.53 -15.61
N PHE A 43 -18.19 3.42 -16.84
CA PHE A 43 -19.03 3.64 -18.02
C PHE A 43 -20.17 2.62 -18.11
N GLU A 44 -19.88 1.35 -17.87
CA GLU A 44 -20.89 0.29 -17.81
C GLU A 44 -21.91 0.55 -16.71
N LEU A 45 -21.47 0.91 -15.50
CA LEU A 45 -22.32 1.22 -14.36
C LEU A 45 -23.30 2.37 -14.69
N LEU A 46 -22.82 3.42 -15.37
CA LEU A 46 -23.63 4.56 -15.76
C LEU A 46 -24.58 4.25 -16.91
N SER A 47 -24.12 3.48 -17.91
CA SER A 47 -24.92 3.15 -19.11
C SER A 47 -26.04 2.15 -18.81
N THR A 48 -25.83 1.23 -17.87
CA THR A 48 -26.83 0.23 -17.46
C THR A 48 -27.78 0.72 -16.36
N GLY A 49 -27.50 1.90 -15.76
CA GLY A 49 -28.28 2.43 -14.66
C GLY A 49 -28.10 1.70 -13.34
N GLN A 50 -27.07 0.85 -13.22
CA GLN A 50 -26.78 0.04 -12.04
C GLN A 50 -26.07 0.82 -10.92
N PHE A 51 -25.95 2.13 -11.02
CA PHE A 51 -25.39 2.98 -9.97
C PHE A 51 -26.17 2.94 -8.64
N THR A 52 -27.39 2.39 -8.66
CA THR A 52 -28.18 2.13 -7.45
C THR A 52 -27.96 0.72 -6.88
N ASP A 53 -27.28 -0.16 -7.60
CA ASP A 53 -26.94 -1.50 -7.11
C ASP A 53 -25.70 -1.45 -6.19
N PRO A 54 -25.86 -1.75 -4.89
CA PRO A 54 -24.73 -1.71 -3.95
C PRO A 54 -23.61 -2.69 -4.31
N VAL A 55 -23.91 -3.79 -5.01
CA VAL A 55 -22.92 -4.81 -5.37
C VAL A 55 -21.99 -4.26 -6.46
N ALA A 56 -22.56 -3.68 -7.51
CA ALA A 56 -21.81 -3.10 -8.61
C ALA A 56 -20.91 -1.93 -8.14
N VAL A 57 -21.44 -1.07 -7.26
CA VAL A 57 -20.65 0.03 -6.66
C VAL A 57 -19.49 -0.51 -5.82
N VAL A 58 -19.69 -1.58 -5.06
CA VAL A 58 -18.63 -2.18 -4.24
C VAL A 58 -17.55 -2.83 -5.11
N GLU A 59 -17.88 -3.46 -6.24
CA GLU A 59 -16.89 -3.98 -7.20
C GLU A 59 -16.01 -2.85 -7.73
N LEU A 60 -16.60 -1.73 -8.11
CA LEU A 60 -15.85 -0.56 -8.55
C LEU A 60 -14.92 -0.01 -7.45
N LEU A 61 -15.41 0.06 -6.21
CA LEU A 61 -14.59 0.45 -5.05
C LEU A 61 -13.42 -0.52 -4.81
N ASN A 62 -13.61 -1.82 -5.00
CA ASN A 62 -12.52 -2.79 -4.89
C ASN A 62 -11.42 -2.53 -5.92
N THR A 63 -11.77 -2.17 -7.15
CA THR A 63 -10.80 -1.79 -8.19
C THR A 63 -10.04 -0.53 -7.79
N VAL A 64 -10.71 0.49 -7.25
CA VAL A 64 -10.06 1.71 -6.74
C VAL A 64 -9.07 1.37 -5.61
N LEU A 65 -9.48 0.50 -4.67
CA LEU A 65 -8.62 0.07 -3.57
C LEU A 65 -7.40 -0.71 -4.06
N LEU A 66 -7.56 -1.54 -5.09
CA LEU A 66 -6.45 -2.24 -5.74
C LEU A 66 -5.46 -1.25 -6.37
N LEU A 67 -5.95 -0.25 -7.08
CA LEU A 67 -5.12 0.81 -7.67
C LEU A 67 -4.35 1.57 -6.59
N LEU A 68 -4.97 1.84 -5.46
CA LEU A 68 -4.31 2.49 -4.32
C LEU A 68 -3.14 1.65 -3.78
N ILE A 69 -3.30 0.30 -3.70
CA ILE A 69 -2.20 -0.59 -3.32
C ILE A 69 -1.03 -0.46 -4.30
N ILE A 70 -1.32 -0.49 -5.61
CA ILE A 70 -0.30 -0.41 -6.65
C ILE A 70 0.50 0.89 -6.51
N VAL A 71 -0.16 2.02 -6.29
CA VAL A 71 0.49 3.33 -6.06
C VAL A 71 1.38 3.28 -4.81
N GLU A 72 0.91 2.67 -3.73
CA GLU A 72 1.62 2.62 -2.47
C GLU A 72 2.88 1.75 -2.55
N VAL A 73 2.75 0.57 -3.17
CA VAL A 73 3.90 -0.33 -3.44
C VAL A 73 4.90 0.35 -4.38
N HIS A 74 4.41 0.99 -5.46
CA HIS A 74 5.26 1.74 -6.38
C HIS A 74 6.06 2.83 -5.66
N ARG A 75 5.41 3.64 -4.82
CA ARG A 75 6.05 4.69 -4.03
C ARG A 75 7.12 4.12 -3.09
N THR A 76 6.84 3.00 -2.43
CA THR A 76 7.81 2.31 -1.56
C THR A 76 9.03 1.82 -2.34
N LEU A 77 8.83 1.25 -3.54
CA LEU A 77 9.93 0.80 -4.39
C LEU A 77 10.82 1.96 -4.87
N ILE A 78 10.22 3.08 -5.26
CA ILE A 78 10.97 4.27 -5.68
C ILE A 78 11.77 4.84 -4.50
N ALA A 79 11.18 4.94 -3.30
CA ALA A 79 11.87 5.38 -2.10
C ALA A 79 13.07 4.47 -1.75
N TYR A 80 12.89 3.16 -1.90
CA TYR A 80 13.98 2.20 -1.74
C TYR A 80 15.12 2.44 -2.76
N ALA A 81 14.78 2.63 -4.04
CA ALA A 81 15.76 2.89 -5.09
C ALA A 81 16.52 4.21 -4.88
N ARG A 82 15.90 5.20 -4.24
CA ARG A 82 16.48 6.51 -3.91
C ARG A 82 17.28 6.51 -2.60
N LYS A 83 17.31 5.39 -1.87
CA LYS A 83 17.92 5.27 -0.53
C LYS A 83 17.34 6.27 0.48
N GLU A 84 16.07 6.61 0.35
CA GLU A 84 15.35 7.46 1.29
C GLU A 84 15.12 6.72 2.63
N PRO A 85 14.88 7.43 3.75
CA PRO A 85 14.60 6.80 5.04
C PRO A 85 13.26 6.05 4.98
N LEU A 86 13.33 4.74 4.75
CA LEU A 86 12.19 3.86 4.47
C LEU A 86 11.23 3.70 5.65
N ILE A 87 11.71 3.81 6.90
CA ILE A 87 10.92 3.50 8.09
C ILE A 87 9.62 4.31 8.12
N ARG A 88 9.68 5.61 7.87
CA ARG A 88 8.51 6.49 7.85
C ARG A 88 7.54 6.15 6.73
N ILE A 89 8.06 5.89 5.54
CA ILE A 89 7.28 5.54 4.35
C ILE A 89 6.57 4.21 4.56
N VAL A 90 7.26 3.20 5.08
CA VAL A 90 6.72 1.87 5.34
C VAL A 90 5.65 1.90 6.43
N ILE A 91 5.86 2.65 7.53
CA ILE A 91 4.83 2.79 8.57
C ILE A 91 3.61 3.53 8.04
N GLY A 92 3.80 4.60 7.25
CA GLY A 92 2.70 5.32 6.60
C GLY A 92 1.90 4.42 5.67
N ALA A 93 2.57 3.65 4.81
CA ALA A 93 1.97 2.68 3.92
C ALA A 93 1.20 1.59 4.69
N ALA A 94 1.75 1.09 5.80
CA ALA A 94 1.08 0.11 6.64
C ALA A 94 -0.20 0.66 7.29
N ILE A 95 -0.21 1.92 7.73
CA ILE A 95 -1.41 2.59 8.27
C ILE A 95 -2.49 2.68 7.20
N ILE A 96 -2.14 3.08 5.98
CA ILE A 96 -3.10 3.18 4.86
C ILE A 96 -3.63 1.80 4.48
N ALA A 97 -2.77 0.77 4.46
CA ALA A 97 -3.17 -0.61 4.16
C ALA A 97 -4.19 -1.14 5.19
N VAL A 98 -3.96 -0.90 6.49
CA VAL A 98 -4.90 -1.29 7.55
C VAL A 98 -6.19 -0.49 7.47
N ALA A 99 -6.11 0.83 7.25
CA ALA A 99 -7.30 1.68 7.09
C ALA A 99 -8.16 1.21 5.90
N ARG A 100 -7.55 0.84 4.79
CA ARG A 100 -8.23 0.28 3.63
C ARG A 100 -8.90 -1.05 3.98
N GLU A 101 -8.23 -1.94 4.69
CA GLU A 101 -8.81 -3.22 5.11
C GLU A 101 -10.03 -3.02 6.01
N ILE A 102 -10.00 -2.02 6.90
CA ILE A 102 -11.15 -1.62 7.72
C ILE A 102 -12.31 -1.14 6.84
N ILE A 103 -12.05 -0.35 5.80
CA ILE A 103 -13.08 0.15 4.88
C ILE A 103 -13.71 -1.02 4.08
N SER A 104 -12.89 -1.99 3.67
CA SER A 104 -13.34 -3.19 2.95
C SER A 104 -13.97 -4.25 3.85
N PHE A 105 -13.87 -4.08 5.17
CA PHE A 105 -14.34 -5.05 6.14
C PHE A 105 -15.84 -5.25 6.04
N ARG A 106 -16.26 -6.48 5.77
CA ARG A 106 -17.67 -6.87 5.68
C ARG A 106 -18.01 -7.86 6.79
N ILE A 107 -18.86 -7.45 7.69
CA ILE A 107 -19.37 -8.33 8.77
C ILE A 107 -20.06 -9.58 8.20
N ARG A 108 -20.70 -9.46 7.03
CA ARG A 108 -21.41 -10.58 6.36
C ARG A 108 -20.51 -11.69 5.82
N GLY A 109 -19.19 -11.46 5.74
CA GLY A 109 -18.22 -12.47 5.32
C GLY A 109 -17.83 -13.46 6.43
N PHE A 110 -18.31 -13.25 7.66
CA PHE A 110 -17.98 -14.08 8.80
C PHE A 110 -19.15 -15.01 9.15
N GLU A 111 -18.83 -16.27 9.42
CA GLU A 111 -19.84 -17.28 9.82
C GLU A 111 -20.44 -16.97 11.19
N THR A 112 -19.71 -16.27 12.04
CA THR A 112 -20.16 -15.91 13.39
C THR A 112 -19.92 -14.43 13.70
N PRO A 113 -20.85 -13.77 14.44
CA PRO A 113 -20.65 -12.39 14.92
C PRO A 113 -19.38 -12.22 15.78
N THR A 114 -19.01 -13.26 16.52
CA THR A 114 -17.78 -13.29 17.34
C THR A 114 -16.53 -13.23 16.48
N GLY A 115 -16.51 -13.95 15.35
CA GLY A 115 -15.40 -13.87 14.38
C GLY A 115 -15.22 -12.48 13.79
N ALA A 116 -16.30 -11.82 13.43
CA ALA A 116 -16.28 -10.43 12.97
C ALA A 116 -15.74 -9.46 14.04
N LEU A 117 -16.15 -9.65 15.31
CA LEU A 117 -15.68 -8.82 16.42
C LEU A 117 -14.18 -9.02 16.67
N ILE A 118 -13.69 -10.26 16.66
CA ILE A 118 -12.26 -10.55 16.84
C ILE A 118 -11.45 -9.93 15.70
N ALA A 119 -11.89 -10.04 14.44
CA ALA A 119 -11.21 -9.42 13.31
C ALA A 119 -11.18 -7.90 13.44
N ALA A 120 -12.30 -7.25 13.77
CA ALA A 120 -12.36 -5.81 13.98
C ALA A 120 -11.45 -5.35 15.12
N ALA A 121 -11.41 -6.09 16.24
CA ALA A 121 -10.51 -5.80 17.35
C ALA A 121 -9.03 -5.95 16.97
N SER A 122 -8.70 -6.95 16.15
CA SER A 122 -7.34 -7.16 15.63
C SER A 122 -6.89 -6.00 14.75
N PHE A 123 -7.74 -5.51 13.85
CA PHE A 123 -7.43 -4.34 13.02
C PHE A 123 -7.26 -3.07 13.85
N ALA A 124 -8.13 -2.86 14.85
CA ALA A 124 -8.03 -1.72 15.76
C ALA A 124 -6.71 -1.73 16.54
N LEU A 125 -6.32 -2.90 17.07
CA LEU A 125 -5.06 -3.07 17.80
C LEU A 125 -3.86 -2.81 16.88
N LEU A 126 -3.86 -3.37 15.68
CA LEU A 126 -2.80 -3.18 14.70
C LEU A 126 -2.66 -1.70 14.32
N LEU A 127 -3.77 -1.00 14.10
CA LEU A 127 -3.77 0.43 13.79
C LEU A 127 -3.20 1.26 14.95
N VAL A 128 -3.56 0.96 16.19
CA VAL A 128 -3.01 1.63 17.37
C VAL A 128 -1.50 1.43 17.46
N VAL A 129 -1.01 0.20 17.29
CA VAL A 129 0.43 -0.09 17.31
C VAL A 129 1.17 0.67 16.22
N LEU A 130 0.62 0.72 14.99
CA LEU A 130 1.21 1.46 13.87
C LEU A 130 1.25 2.98 14.12
N ILE A 131 0.19 3.54 14.71
CA ILE A 131 0.15 4.96 15.08
C ILE A 131 1.20 5.26 16.16
N LEU A 132 1.32 4.41 17.17
CA LEU A 132 2.34 4.56 18.20
C LEU A 132 3.75 4.46 17.63
N ALA A 133 4.00 3.52 16.71
CA ALA A 133 5.27 3.40 16.00
C ALA A 133 5.56 4.66 15.17
N TYR A 134 4.57 5.20 14.47
CA TYR A 134 4.70 6.44 13.71
C TYR A 134 5.09 7.63 14.62
N LEU A 135 4.38 7.80 15.73
CA LEU A 135 4.67 8.85 16.72
C LEU A 135 6.04 8.66 17.36
N GLY A 136 6.46 7.42 17.62
CA GLY A 136 7.80 7.10 18.16
C GLY A 136 8.90 7.54 17.20
N VAL A 137 8.79 7.21 15.93
CA VAL A 137 9.77 7.62 14.88
C VAL A 137 9.79 9.14 14.73
N TYR A 138 8.63 9.79 14.81
CA TYR A 138 8.53 11.25 14.69
C TYR A 138 9.18 12.00 15.87
N ARG A 139 9.08 11.45 17.09
CA ARG A 139 9.69 12.06 18.30
C ARG A 139 11.21 11.88 18.38
N VAL A 140 11.73 10.80 17.82
CA VAL A 140 13.18 10.48 17.89
C VAL A 140 14.00 11.29 16.89
N ASN A 141 13.40 11.73 15.77
CA ASN A 141 14.08 12.54 14.73
C ASN A 141 13.28 13.78 14.35
N PRO A 142 13.25 14.84 15.17
CA PRO A 142 12.58 16.08 14.83
C PRO A 142 13.28 16.88 13.71
N ASP A 143 14.59 16.65 13.47
CA ASP A 143 15.41 17.41 12.54
C ASP A 143 15.17 17.13 11.04
N ILE A 144 14.29 16.20 10.69
CA ILE A 144 14.02 15.84 9.27
C ILE A 144 12.89 16.69 8.67
N THR A 145 12.32 17.63 9.43
CA THR A 145 11.19 18.46 8.97
C THR A 145 11.61 19.84 8.47
N GLU A 146 12.89 20.23 8.53
CA GLU A 146 13.35 21.56 8.11
C GLU A 146 14.09 21.62 6.75
N THR A 147 13.97 20.60 5.91
CA THR A 147 14.49 20.65 4.55
C THR A 147 13.39 20.43 3.51
N ASP A 148 12.50 21.40 3.43
CA ASP A 148 11.71 21.71 2.24
C ASP A 148 11.69 23.22 2.01
#